data_045cd49bb37bbc0390dfc52e952dc263
#
_entry.id   045cd49bb37bbc0390dfc52e952dc263
#
_cell.length_a   1.000
_cell.length_b   1.000
_cell.length_c   1.000
_cell.angle_alpha   90.00
_cell.angle_beta   90.00
_cell.angle_gamma   90.00
#
_symmetry.space_group_name_H-M   'P 1'
#
loop_
_entity.id
_entity.type
_entity.pdbx_description
1 polymer ?
#
loop_
_entity_poly.entity_id
_entity_poly.type
_entity_poly.pdbx_seq_one_letter_code
_entity_poly.pdbx_strand_id
1 'polypeptide(L)'
;LGKDNYRFHDHETLAHYANAATDIEFKFPFGFKELEGIHSRTDFDLKEHQEYSGKKLQYFDPELEESYVPYVVETSIGLDRMFLTVLSHSFREEEAGYCGSQNNYFRRKGNEWS
;
A
#
# COMPACT_ATOMS: atom_id res chain seq x y z
N LEU A 1 2.97 10.96 6.25
CA LEU A 1 2.61 11.53 4.93
C LEU A 1 1.37 12.41 5.09
N GLY A 2 1.39 13.66 4.58
CA GLY A 2 0.24 14.60 4.68
C GLY A 2 -0.96 14.11 3.87
N LYS A 3 -2.19 14.40 4.34
CA LYS A 3 -3.43 13.93 3.71
C LYS A 3 -3.59 14.39 2.24
N ASP A 4 -2.96 15.51 1.86
CA ASP A 4 -3.03 16.06 0.51
C ASP A 4 -2.09 15.36 -0.49
N ASN A 5 -1.25 14.43 0.00
CA ASN A 5 -0.25 13.74 -0.80
C ASN A 5 -0.71 12.36 -1.30
N TYR A 6 -1.89 11.91 -0.91
CA TYR A 6 -2.44 10.65 -1.39
C TYR A 6 -3.96 10.75 -1.61
N ARG A 7 -4.46 9.88 -2.45
CA ARG A 7 -5.89 9.73 -2.72
C ARG A 7 -6.23 8.26 -2.94
N PHE A 8 -7.51 7.93 -2.78
CA PHE A 8 -8.06 6.63 -3.13
C PHE A 8 -8.60 6.67 -4.57
N HIS A 9 -8.36 5.61 -5.29
CA HIS A 9 -8.85 5.39 -6.65
C HIS A 9 -9.52 4.03 -6.74
N ASP A 10 -10.84 4.03 -6.81
CA ASP A 10 -11.62 2.79 -6.93
C ASP A 10 -11.62 2.30 -8.38
N HIS A 11 -11.47 0.99 -8.56
CA HIS A 11 -11.46 0.37 -9.87
C HIS A 11 -12.89 0.14 -10.36
N GLU A 12 -13.22 0.66 -11.54
CA GLU A 12 -14.49 0.39 -12.23
C GLU A 12 -14.50 -1.01 -12.88
N THR A 13 -13.33 -1.46 -13.35
CA THR A 13 -13.16 -2.79 -13.97
C THR A 13 -12.36 -3.68 -13.04
N LEU A 14 -13.01 -4.72 -12.54
CA LEU A 14 -12.41 -5.66 -11.60
C LEU A 14 -11.87 -6.90 -12.30
N ALA A 15 -10.81 -7.50 -11.72
CA ALA A 15 -10.35 -8.81 -12.12
C ALA A 15 -11.41 -9.89 -11.77
N HIS A 16 -11.41 -11.01 -12.48
CA HIS A 16 -12.42 -12.08 -12.32
C HIS A 16 -12.48 -12.69 -10.91
N TYR A 17 -11.40 -12.57 -10.14
CA TYR A 17 -11.27 -13.07 -8.77
C TYR A 17 -11.63 -12.03 -7.70
N ALA A 18 -11.89 -10.78 -8.08
CA ALA A 18 -12.13 -9.70 -7.13
C ALA A 18 -13.55 -9.16 -7.24
N ASN A 19 -14.15 -8.80 -6.11
CA ASN A 19 -15.44 -8.11 -6.06
C ASN A 19 -15.33 -6.63 -5.68
N ALA A 20 -14.15 -6.20 -5.22
CA ALA A 20 -13.81 -4.80 -4.98
C ALA A 20 -12.30 -4.61 -5.07
N ALA A 21 -11.88 -3.46 -5.58
CA ALA A 21 -10.48 -3.06 -5.63
C ALA A 21 -10.37 -1.54 -5.53
N THR A 22 -9.40 -1.07 -4.77
CA THR A 22 -9.04 0.34 -4.67
C THR A 22 -7.54 0.50 -4.58
N ASP A 23 -7.00 1.54 -5.21
CA ASP A 23 -5.60 1.92 -5.10
C ASP A 23 -5.45 3.10 -4.15
N ILE A 24 -4.37 3.09 -3.40
CA ILE A 24 -3.85 4.29 -2.74
C ILE A 24 -2.81 4.89 -3.69
N GLU A 25 -3.12 6.04 -4.25
CA GLU A 25 -2.21 6.79 -5.11
C GLU A 25 -1.48 7.86 -4.29
N PHE A 26 -0.17 8.00 -4.54
CA PHE A 26 0.66 9.04 -3.97
C PHE A 26 1.01 10.10 -5.01
N LYS A 27 1.12 11.35 -4.55
CA LYS A 27 1.53 12.49 -5.37
C LYS A 27 3.06 12.51 -5.54
N PHE A 28 3.53 11.76 -6.53
CA PHE A 28 4.93 11.81 -6.95
C PHE A 28 5.25 13.12 -7.70
N PRO A 29 6.53 13.47 -7.93
CA PRO A 29 6.91 14.62 -8.74
C PRO A 29 6.31 14.63 -10.16
N PHE A 30 5.99 13.45 -10.70
CA PHE A 30 5.38 13.24 -12.02
C PHE A 30 3.85 13.03 -11.96
N GLY A 31 3.20 13.32 -10.82
CA GLY A 31 1.75 13.22 -10.64
C GLY A 31 1.31 12.07 -9.73
N PHE A 32 0.00 11.94 -9.57
CA PHE A 32 -0.58 10.84 -8.78
C PHE A 32 -0.38 9.50 -9.50
N LYS A 33 0.18 8.54 -8.79
CA LYS A 33 0.38 7.17 -9.23
C LYS A 33 0.16 6.21 -8.09
N GLU A 34 -0.26 5.00 -8.44
CA GLU A 34 -0.47 3.90 -7.51
C GLU A 34 0.77 3.65 -6.63
N LEU A 35 0.55 3.62 -5.33
CA LEU A 35 1.52 3.23 -4.32
C LEU A 35 1.19 1.86 -3.75
N GLU A 36 -0.08 1.61 -3.46
CA GLU A 36 -0.58 0.40 -2.84
C GLU A 36 -1.91 0.00 -3.47
N GLY A 37 -2.06 -1.27 -3.80
CA GLY A 37 -3.32 -1.85 -4.25
C GLY A 37 -3.98 -2.65 -3.12
N ILE A 38 -5.30 -2.49 -2.96
CA ILE A 38 -6.12 -3.21 -1.99
C ILE A 38 -7.21 -3.93 -2.76
N HIS A 39 -7.26 -5.27 -2.65
CA HIS A 39 -8.19 -6.11 -3.40
C HIS A 39 -8.97 -7.03 -2.47
N SER A 40 -10.28 -7.04 -2.62
CA SER A 40 -11.13 -8.09 -2.05
C SER A 40 -11.20 -9.25 -3.05
N ARG A 41 -10.42 -10.32 -2.79
CA ARG A 41 -10.21 -11.43 -3.70
C ARG A 41 -11.25 -12.55 -3.56
N THR A 42 -12.26 -12.34 -2.73
CA THR A 42 -13.27 -13.36 -2.41
C THR A 42 -12.64 -14.62 -1.81
N ASP A 43 -13.26 -15.77 -2.01
CA ASP A 43 -12.73 -17.07 -1.62
C ASP A 43 -12.01 -17.80 -2.79
N PHE A 44 -11.77 -17.10 -3.90
CA PHE A 44 -11.24 -17.69 -5.13
C PHE A 44 -9.89 -18.39 -4.90
N ASP A 45 -8.91 -17.70 -4.35
CA ASP A 45 -7.55 -18.25 -4.18
C ASP A 45 -7.56 -19.47 -3.25
N LEU A 46 -8.26 -19.40 -2.12
CA LEU A 46 -8.31 -20.49 -1.15
C LEU A 46 -9.06 -21.72 -1.71
N LYS A 47 -10.08 -21.51 -2.52
CA LYS A 47 -10.77 -22.61 -3.21
C LYS A 47 -9.86 -23.30 -4.22
N GLU A 48 -9.15 -22.54 -5.05
CA GLU A 48 -8.17 -23.09 -5.99
C GLU A 48 -7.05 -23.86 -5.26
N HIS A 49 -6.48 -23.29 -4.22
CA HIS A 49 -5.46 -23.96 -3.42
C HIS A 49 -5.98 -25.23 -2.74
N GLN A 50 -7.24 -25.23 -2.28
CA GLN A 50 -7.87 -26.38 -1.67
C GLN A 50 -8.06 -27.51 -2.69
N GLU A 51 -8.51 -27.17 -3.90
CA GLU A 51 -8.70 -28.13 -4.99
C GLU A 51 -7.38 -28.79 -5.42
N TYR A 52 -6.35 -27.98 -5.71
CA TYR A 52 -5.07 -28.49 -6.21
C TYR A 52 -4.20 -29.17 -5.15
N SER A 53 -4.30 -28.76 -3.89
CA SER A 53 -3.51 -29.37 -2.80
C SER A 53 -4.19 -30.56 -2.14
N GLY A 54 -5.51 -30.71 -2.31
CA GLY A 54 -6.33 -31.68 -1.59
C GLY A 54 -6.45 -31.41 -0.09
N LYS A 55 -5.99 -30.24 0.38
CA LYS A 55 -6.07 -29.86 1.80
C LYS A 55 -7.25 -28.92 2.04
N LYS A 56 -7.95 -29.11 3.17
CA LYS A 56 -9.00 -28.20 3.59
C LYS A 56 -8.40 -26.90 4.08
N LEU A 57 -8.78 -25.78 3.44
CA LEU A 57 -8.40 -24.40 3.80
C LEU A 57 -9.66 -23.67 4.26
N GLN A 58 -10.26 -24.16 5.34
CA GLN A 58 -11.50 -23.64 5.89
C GLN A 58 -11.26 -23.07 7.29
N TYR A 59 -11.98 -22.00 7.59
CA TYR A 59 -12.10 -21.45 8.93
C TYR A 59 -13.35 -22.05 9.60
N PHE A 60 -13.20 -22.51 10.84
CA PHE A 60 -14.33 -22.89 11.67
C PHE A 60 -14.75 -21.71 12.55
N ASP A 61 -15.97 -21.24 12.35
CA ASP A 61 -16.55 -20.18 13.17
C ASP A 61 -17.26 -20.78 14.38
N PRO A 62 -16.77 -20.54 15.61
CA PRO A 62 -17.36 -21.12 16.81
C PRO A 62 -18.70 -20.48 17.20
N GLU A 63 -19.01 -19.27 16.71
CA GLU A 63 -20.30 -18.61 16.99
C GLU A 63 -21.40 -19.13 16.08
N LEU A 64 -21.06 -19.39 14.81
CA LEU A 64 -21.99 -19.93 13.82
C LEU A 64 -22.01 -21.46 13.79
N GLU A 65 -21.05 -22.12 14.45
CA GLU A 65 -20.80 -23.56 14.40
C GLU A 65 -20.65 -24.11 12.98
N GLU A 66 -20.14 -23.29 12.05
CA GLU A 66 -19.95 -23.61 10.64
C GLU A 66 -18.50 -23.51 10.20
N SER A 67 -18.14 -24.34 9.21
CA SER A 67 -16.84 -24.24 8.51
C SER A 67 -17.06 -23.69 7.11
N TYR A 68 -16.32 -22.67 6.74
CA TYR A 68 -16.38 -22.06 5.41
C TYR A 68 -15.00 -21.63 4.90
N VAL A 69 -14.89 -21.46 3.59
CA VAL A 69 -13.71 -20.85 2.97
C VAL A 69 -13.82 -19.34 3.09
N PRO A 70 -12.95 -18.66 3.87
CA PRO A 70 -13.08 -17.23 4.10
C PRO A 70 -12.71 -16.41 2.86
N TYR A 71 -13.26 -15.20 2.79
CA TYR A 71 -12.81 -14.18 1.84
C TYR A 71 -11.46 -13.63 2.26
N VAL A 72 -10.63 -13.33 1.28
CA VAL A 72 -9.29 -12.77 1.46
C VAL A 72 -9.28 -11.32 1.00
N VAL A 73 -8.78 -10.43 1.84
CA VAL A 73 -8.40 -9.07 1.44
C VAL A 73 -6.88 -9.01 1.36
N GLU A 74 -6.39 -8.68 0.18
CA GLU A 74 -4.97 -8.50 -0.09
C GLU A 74 -4.63 -7.02 -0.11
N THR A 75 -3.50 -6.66 0.51
CA THR A 75 -2.84 -5.39 0.28
C THR A 75 -1.46 -5.64 -0.33
N SER A 76 -1.13 -4.89 -1.37
CA SER A 76 0.12 -5.05 -2.11
C SER A 76 0.80 -3.72 -2.33
N ILE A 77 2.04 -3.59 -1.88
CA ILE A 77 2.83 -2.37 -2.01
C ILE A 77 4.21 -2.68 -2.60
N GLY A 78 4.63 -1.89 -3.59
CA GLY A 78 5.96 -2.02 -4.17
C GLY A 78 7.02 -1.37 -3.29
N LEU A 79 8.07 -2.13 -2.91
CA LEU A 79 9.17 -1.63 -2.10
C LEU A 79 9.84 -0.39 -2.72
N ASP A 80 10.13 -0.43 -4.01
CA ASP A 80 10.77 0.67 -4.72
C ASP A 80 9.90 1.94 -4.76
N ARG A 81 8.58 1.75 -4.95
CA ARG A 81 7.62 2.86 -4.89
C ARG A 81 7.49 3.45 -3.49
N MET A 82 7.52 2.61 -2.46
CA MET A 82 7.53 3.08 -1.07
C MET A 82 8.81 3.87 -0.78
N PHE A 83 9.97 3.38 -1.21
CA PHE A 83 11.24 4.11 -1.08
C PHE A 83 11.18 5.47 -1.77
N LEU A 84 10.71 5.53 -3.01
CA LEU A 84 10.56 6.78 -3.77
C LEU A 84 9.58 7.73 -3.09
N THR A 85 8.50 7.21 -2.51
CA THR A 85 7.51 7.98 -1.77
C THR A 85 8.13 8.66 -0.55
N VAL A 86 8.86 7.91 0.26
CA VAL A 86 9.54 8.44 1.45
C VAL A 86 10.59 9.47 1.06
N LEU A 87 11.40 9.18 0.04
CA LEU A 87 12.43 10.09 -0.47
C LEU A 87 11.80 11.39 -0.98
N SER A 88 10.77 11.31 -1.83
CA SER A 88 10.09 12.48 -2.40
C SER A 88 9.41 13.33 -1.32
N HIS A 89 8.83 12.69 -0.31
CA HIS A 89 8.18 13.38 0.79
C HIS A 89 9.16 14.08 1.73
N SER A 90 10.33 13.48 1.93
CA SER A 90 11.36 13.98 2.86
C SER A 90 12.33 14.96 2.20
N PHE A 91 12.33 15.02 0.86
CA PHE A 91 13.22 15.92 0.13
C PHE A 91 12.89 17.38 0.41
N ARG A 92 13.94 18.18 0.67
CA ARG A 92 13.86 19.64 0.85
C ARG A 92 15.03 20.28 0.13
N GLU A 93 14.74 21.34 -0.62
CA GLU A 93 15.76 22.24 -1.14
C GLU A 93 15.91 23.42 -0.18
N GLU A 94 17.15 23.69 0.23
CA GLU A 94 17.48 24.87 1.00
C GLU A 94 18.46 25.71 0.20
N GLU A 95 18.21 27.03 0.04
CA GLU A 95 19.20 27.95 -0.47
C GLU A 95 20.33 28.05 0.54
N ALA A 96 21.53 27.62 0.14
CA ALA A 96 22.74 27.79 0.96
C ALA A 96 23.05 29.28 1.12
N GLY A 97 22.64 29.88 2.22
CA GLY A 97 23.19 31.15 2.65
C GLY A 97 24.69 30.98 2.81
N TYR A 98 25.47 31.88 2.19
CA TYR A 98 26.92 31.86 2.19
C TYR A 98 27.44 31.94 3.63
N CYS A 99 27.69 30.81 4.26
CA CYS A 99 28.49 30.68 5.46
C CYS A 99 29.16 29.31 5.47
N GLY A 100 30.48 29.35 5.43
CA GLY A 100 31.36 28.25 5.13
C GLY A 100 31.08 26.94 5.81
N SER A 101 31.40 25.92 5.05
CA SER A 101 31.69 24.53 5.41
C SER A 101 30.61 23.70 6.07
N GLN A 102 30.28 22.73 5.36
CA GLN A 102 29.84 21.35 5.63
C GLN A 102 28.48 20.98 5.04
N ASN A 103 28.58 20.06 4.08
CA ASN A 103 27.50 19.31 3.45
C ASN A 103 26.69 18.54 4.51
N ASN A 104 25.54 19.06 4.89
CA ASN A 104 24.52 18.30 5.59
C ASN A 104 23.21 18.41 4.79
N TYR A 105 22.97 17.48 3.90
CA TYR A 105 21.75 17.40 3.09
C TYR A 105 20.50 17.00 3.88
N PHE A 106 20.65 16.65 5.17
CA PHE A 106 19.55 16.37 6.07
C PHE A 106 19.73 17.16 7.36
N ARG A 107 18.92 18.18 7.54
CA ARG A 107 18.91 18.95 8.78
C ARG A 107 17.67 18.64 9.59
N ARG A 108 17.91 18.28 10.86
CA ARG A 108 16.86 18.14 11.87
C ARG A 108 16.28 19.51 12.19
N LYS A 109 14.96 19.68 11.99
CA LYS A 109 14.22 20.85 12.50
C LYS A 109 13.61 20.45 13.84
N GLY A 110 14.19 20.93 14.94
CA GLY A 110 13.69 20.60 16.28
C GLY A 110 13.85 19.12 16.65
N ASN A 111 12.91 18.57 17.39
CA ASN A 111 12.89 17.17 17.83
C ASN A 111 12.12 16.23 16.89
N GLU A 112 11.71 16.68 15.71
CA GLU A 112 10.95 15.88 14.74
C GLU A 112 11.74 15.71 13.44
N TRP A 113 11.71 14.49 12.90
CA TRP A 113 12.18 14.19 11.56
C TRP A 113 11.07 14.53 10.59
N SER A 114 11.27 15.51 9.76
CA SER A 114 10.38 15.85 8.65
C SER A 114 10.96 15.42 7.31
#